data_e3d99f545f66029ff0a3dae602381473
#
_entry.id   e3d99f545f66029ff0a3dae602381473
#
_cell.length_a   1.000
_cell.length_b   1.000
_cell.length_c   1.000
_cell.angle_alpha   90.00
_cell.angle_beta   90.00
_cell.angle_gamma   90.00
#
_symmetry.space_group_name_H-M   'P 1'
#
loop_
_entity.id
_entity.type
_entity.pdbx_description
1 polymer ?
#
loop_
_entity_poly.entity_id
_entity_poly.type
_entity_poly.pdbx_seq_one_letter_code
_entity_poly.pdbx_strand_id
1 'polypeptide(L)'
;MQTIHVGVGPVSFDELVQVVRGGAPVALTDEALGAIDRAREVIETLAAAETPTYGVSTGFGALATRHIPTEMRAQLQRSLVRSHAAGSGPEVEREVVRGLMLLRLSTLATGHTGVRRETAQLLAGLLSHGITPVVREYGSLGCSGDLAPLSHCALALMGEGEVRDPDGTLMPAAEALAAAGLEPVELAAKEGLALINGTDGMLGMLVMAITDLRMLLRTADIAAAMSVEGQLGTDRVFAPELQAIRPHPGQALSAANLTALMADSAIVASHRTGPGNSVECNRVQDAYSLRCSPQVHGAARDTVEHAATVAGRELASAIDNPVVMGDAVESNGNFHGAPVAYVLDFLAIVAADVASISERRTDRFLDRARSHGLPPFLAADPGVDSGHMIAQYTQAAIVSELKRLAVPASVDSIPSSAMQEDHVSMGWNAARKLRTAVDGLSRVIAVEVLTAARALDLRAPLTPAPATGAVVALLRQSGVEGPGPDRHLSPEIETAVGLVQSGAVLAAAESVIGELK
;
A
#
# COMPACT_ATOMS: atom_id res chain seq x y z
N MET A 1 17.06 -3.19 -16.17
CA MET A 1 16.61 -3.68 -14.85
C MET A 1 16.96 -5.14 -14.73
N GLN A 2 17.21 -5.62 -13.51
CA GLN A 2 17.46 -7.04 -13.27
C GLN A 2 16.14 -7.82 -13.38
N THR A 3 16.17 -9.03 -13.97
CA THR A 3 15.02 -9.93 -14.02
C THR A 3 14.75 -10.52 -12.66
N ILE A 4 13.49 -10.49 -12.22
CA ILE A 4 13.04 -11.16 -11.00
C ILE A 4 12.73 -12.62 -11.32
N HIS A 5 13.37 -13.53 -10.60
CA HIS A 5 13.21 -14.97 -10.78
C HIS A 5 12.24 -15.54 -9.76
N VAL A 6 11.03 -15.90 -10.23
CA VAL A 6 9.99 -16.51 -9.38
C VAL A 6 10.27 -18.00 -9.25
N GLY A 7 10.54 -18.43 -8.02
CA GLY A 7 10.81 -19.82 -7.64
C GLY A 7 9.66 -20.45 -6.87
N VAL A 8 9.92 -21.60 -6.23
CA VAL A 8 8.94 -22.30 -5.37
C VAL A 8 8.74 -21.60 -4.01
N GLY A 9 9.64 -20.69 -3.63
CA GLY A 9 9.55 -19.87 -2.42
C GLY A 9 8.83 -18.55 -2.65
N PRO A 10 8.61 -17.78 -1.58
CA PRO A 10 7.90 -16.50 -1.66
C PRO A 10 8.67 -15.45 -2.45
N VAL A 11 7.94 -14.58 -3.14
CA VAL A 11 8.45 -13.30 -3.63
C VAL A 11 8.59 -12.35 -2.43
N SER A 12 9.70 -11.63 -2.35
CA SER A 12 9.93 -10.62 -1.30
C SER A 12 9.15 -9.33 -1.56
N PHE A 13 9.03 -8.48 -0.53
CA PHE A 13 8.43 -7.15 -0.65
C PHE A 13 9.14 -6.30 -1.72
N ASP A 14 10.48 -6.30 -1.70
CA ASP A 14 11.27 -5.49 -2.63
C ASP A 14 11.13 -6.00 -4.08
N GLU A 15 11.13 -7.31 -4.31
CA GLU A 15 10.91 -7.89 -5.63
C GLU A 15 9.51 -7.54 -6.16
N LEU A 16 8.48 -7.61 -5.31
CA LEU A 16 7.14 -7.18 -5.69
C LEU A 16 7.15 -5.71 -6.14
N VAL A 17 7.73 -4.81 -5.36
CA VAL A 17 7.81 -3.38 -5.69
C VAL A 17 8.58 -3.14 -6.97
N GLN A 18 9.70 -3.84 -7.20
CA GLN A 18 10.48 -3.74 -8.43
C GLN A 18 9.68 -4.15 -9.67
N VAL A 19 8.88 -5.22 -9.60
CA VAL A 19 8.02 -5.63 -10.72
C VAL A 19 6.86 -4.67 -10.92
N VAL A 20 6.21 -4.28 -9.83
CA VAL A 20 4.94 -3.53 -9.86
C VAL A 20 5.16 -2.09 -10.28
N ARG A 21 6.11 -1.38 -9.65
CA ARG A 21 6.42 0.03 -9.88
C ARG A 21 7.61 0.24 -10.80
N GLY A 22 8.64 -0.59 -10.65
CA GLY A 22 9.84 -0.51 -11.46
C GLY A 22 9.69 -1.10 -12.86
N GLY A 23 8.72 -2.00 -13.08
CA GLY A 23 8.55 -2.68 -14.36
C GLY A 23 9.61 -3.74 -14.64
N ALA A 24 10.25 -4.30 -13.59
CA ALA A 24 11.25 -5.36 -13.75
C ALA A 24 10.65 -6.57 -14.50
N PRO A 25 11.39 -7.17 -15.45
CA PRO A 25 10.97 -8.39 -16.12
C PRO A 25 10.92 -9.57 -15.14
N VAL A 26 10.09 -10.56 -15.46
CA VAL A 26 9.84 -11.73 -14.61
C VAL A 26 10.12 -13.01 -15.38
N ALA A 27 10.78 -13.98 -14.74
CA ALA A 27 11.00 -15.32 -15.28
C ALA A 27 10.78 -16.39 -14.20
N LEU A 28 10.32 -17.57 -14.60
CA LEU A 28 10.23 -18.73 -13.69
C LEU A 28 11.60 -19.42 -13.60
N THR A 29 11.94 -19.92 -12.41
CA THR A 29 13.12 -20.78 -12.22
C THR A 29 12.88 -22.17 -12.77
N ASP A 30 13.95 -22.92 -13.11
CA ASP A 30 13.84 -24.33 -13.53
C ASP A 30 13.22 -25.21 -12.44
N GLU A 31 13.47 -24.89 -11.17
CA GLU A 31 12.86 -25.58 -10.02
C GLU A 31 11.34 -25.38 -10.01
N ALA A 32 10.86 -24.15 -10.20
CA ALA A 32 9.43 -23.85 -10.29
C ALA A 32 8.78 -24.55 -11.49
N LEU A 33 9.42 -24.51 -12.66
CA LEU A 33 8.93 -25.22 -13.84
C LEU A 33 8.82 -26.72 -13.60
N GLY A 34 9.81 -27.32 -12.95
CA GLY A 34 9.76 -28.75 -12.56
C GLY A 34 8.68 -29.05 -11.53
N ALA A 35 8.39 -28.14 -10.60
CA ALA A 35 7.30 -28.28 -9.62
C ALA A 35 5.92 -28.20 -10.31
N ILE A 36 5.74 -27.27 -11.24
CA ILE A 36 4.54 -27.12 -12.06
C ILE A 36 4.28 -28.41 -12.86
N ASP A 37 5.29 -28.95 -13.53
CA ASP A 37 5.15 -30.18 -14.34
C ASP A 37 4.70 -31.37 -13.49
N ARG A 38 5.32 -31.58 -12.32
CA ARG A 38 4.91 -32.67 -11.40
C ARG A 38 3.46 -32.53 -10.94
N ALA A 39 3.04 -31.33 -10.58
CA ALA A 39 1.65 -31.10 -10.18
C ALA A 39 0.68 -31.29 -11.37
N ARG A 40 1.11 -30.91 -12.57
CA ARG A 40 0.31 -31.12 -13.80
C ARG A 40 0.09 -32.60 -14.10
N GLU A 41 1.10 -33.46 -13.98
CA GLU A 41 0.99 -34.91 -14.17
C GLU A 41 -0.08 -35.51 -13.25
N VAL A 42 -0.19 -35.04 -12.00
CA VAL A 42 -1.26 -35.48 -11.07
C VAL A 42 -2.63 -35.08 -11.61
N ILE A 43 -2.80 -33.83 -12.05
CA ILE A 43 -4.08 -33.38 -12.61
C ILE A 43 -4.47 -34.16 -13.88
N GLU A 44 -3.54 -34.49 -14.75
CA GLU A 44 -3.80 -35.26 -15.97
C GLU A 44 -4.22 -36.68 -15.63
N THR A 45 -3.58 -37.30 -14.66
CA THR A 45 -3.95 -38.64 -14.14
C THR A 45 -5.37 -38.62 -13.57
N LEU A 46 -5.70 -37.65 -12.74
CA LEU A 46 -7.04 -37.51 -12.15
C LEU A 46 -8.10 -37.15 -13.19
N ALA A 47 -7.73 -36.36 -14.20
CA ALA A 47 -8.63 -36.04 -15.31
C ALA A 47 -8.97 -37.25 -16.18
N ALA A 48 -8.05 -38.20 -16.32
CA ALA A 48 -8.30 -39.47 -17.05
C ALA A 48 -9.08 -40.51 -16.23
N ALA A 49 -9.15 -40.36 -14.89
CA ALA A 49 -9.83 -41.28 -14.01
C ALA A 49 -11.37 -41.21 -14.15
N GLU A 50 -12.05 -42.32 -13.91
CA GLU A 50 -13.52 -42.39 -13.89
C GLU A 50 -14.14 -41.73 -12.65
N THR A 51 -13.39 -41.67 -11.53
CA THR A 51 -13.86 -41.09 -10.28
C THR A 51 -13.96 -39.56 -10.40
N PRO A 52 -15.12 -38.95 -10.09
CA PRO A 52 -15.25 -37.48 -10.11
C PRO A 52 -14.31 -36.81 -9.12
N THR A 53 -13.57 -35.80 -9.59
CA THR A 53 -12.64 -35.03 -8.78
C THR A 53 -13.01 -33.53 -8.85
N TYR A 54 -13.22 -32.92 -7.69
CA TYR A 54 -13.61 -31.49 -7.60
C TYR A 54 -12.61 -30.59 -8.34
N GLY A 55 -13.14 -29.68 -9.14
CA GLY A 55 -12.35 -28.73 -9.90
C GLY A 55 -11.60 -29.27 -11.11
N VAL A 56 -11.57 -30.61 -11.27
CA VAL A 56 -10.94 -31.34 -12.41
C VAL A 56 -11.99 -31.91 -13.36
N SER A 57 -12.95 -32.67 -12.84
CA SER A 57 -13.98 -33.33 -13.63
C SER A 57 -15.41 -33.04 -13.16
N THR A 58 -15.61 -32.09 -12.25
CA THR A 58 -16.92 -31.64 -11.77
C THR A 58 -17.14 -30.14 -12.06
N GLY A 59 -18.38 -29.65 -11.87
CA GLY A 59 -18.68 -28.24 -11.76
C GLY A 59 -18.07 -27.60 -10.49
N PHE A 60 -18.32 -26.33 -10.25
CA PHE A 60 -17.71 -25.53 -9.18
C PHE A 60 -18.75 -25.03 -8.17
N GLY A 61 -18.33 -24.73 -6.94
CA GLY A 61 -19.17 -24.17 -5.89
C GLY A 61 -20.44 -25.02 -5.68
N ALA A 62 -21.61 -24.40 -5.71
CA ALA A 62 -22.89 -25.08 -5.59
C ALA A 62 -23.18 -26.14 -6.70
N LEU A 63 -22.43 -26.10 -7.81
CA LEU A 63 -22.55 -27.04 -8.94
C LEU A 63 -21.55 -28.20 -8.88
N ALA A 64 -20.81 -28.37 -7.80
CA ALA A 64 -19.75 -29.37 -7.62
C ALA A 64 -20.22 -30.82 -7.74
N THR A 65 -21.53 -31.09 -7.57
CA THR A 65 -22.13 -32.43 -7.68
C THR A 65 -22.32 -32.89 -9.13
N ARG A 66 -22.16 -32.00 -10.11
CA ARG A 66 -22.35 -32.34 -11.53
C ARG A 66 -21.05 -32.84 -12.14
N HIS A 67 -21.02 -34.07 -12.60
CA HIS A 67 -19.91 -34.61 -13.41
C HIS A 67 -19.91 -34.01 -14.81
N ILE A 68 -18.74 -33.63 -15.32
CA ILE A 68 -18.53 -32.99 -16.63
C ILE A 68 -17.83 -34.00 -17.56
N PRO A 69 -18.43 -34.34 -18.71
CA PRO A 69 -17.80 -35.18 -19.72
C PRO A 69 -16.46 -34.59 -20.21
N THR A 70 -15.53 -35.48 -20.58
CA THR A 70 -14.16 -35.06 -20.94
C THR A 70 -14.13 -34.03 -22.07
N GLU A 71 -14.96 -34.20 -23.09
CA GLU A 71 -15.08 -33.32 -24.25
C GLU A 71 -15.60 -31.91 -23.90
N MET A 72 -16.23 -31.74 -22.73
CA MET A 72 -16.75 -30.45 -22.27
C MET A 72 -15.83 -29.73 -21.28
N ARG A 73 -14.74 -30.34 -20.82
CA ARG A 73 -13.91 -29.77 -19.74
C ARG A 73 -13.17 -28.50 -20.14
N ALA A 74 -12.66 -28.42 -21.36
CA ALA A 74 -12.06 -27.19 -21.89
C ALA A 74 -13.11 -26.05 -21.98
N GLN A 75 -14.33 -26.37 -22.44
CA GLN A 75 -15.43 -25.41 -22.44
C GLN A 75 -15.79 -24.96 -21.01
N LEU A 76 -15.80 -25.88 -20.04
CA LEU A 76 -16.06 -25.56 -18.62
C LEU A 76 -15.05 -24.52 -18.11
N GLN A 77 -13.75 -24.69 -18.36
CA GLN A 77 -12.71 -23.75 -17.92
C GLN A 77 -12.90 -22.36 -18.55
N ARG A 78 -13.15 -22.30 -19.87
CA ARG A 78 -13.46 -21.03 -20.56
C ARG A 78 -14.72 -20.38 -20.02
N SER A 79 -15.78 -21.14 -19.81
CA SER A 79 -17.04 -20.62 -19.30
C SER A 79 -16.90 -20.08 -17.87
N LEU A 80 -16.09 -20.74 -17.03
CA LEU A 80 -15.76 -20.28 -15.69
C LEU A 80 -15.12 -18.89 -15.74
N VAL A 81 -14.02 -18.73 -16.46
CA VAL A 81 -13.29 -17.47 -16.55
C VAL A 81 -14.19 -16.36 -17.11
N ARG A 82 -14.90 -16.63 -18.21
CA ARG A 82 -15.80 -15.63 -18.83
C ARG A 82 -16.92 -15.18 -17.89
N SER A 83 -17.54 -16.10 -17.15
CA SER A 83 -18.64 -15.78 -16.24
C SER A 83 -18.18 -15.08 -14.96
N HIS A 84 -16.94 -15.31 -14.54
CA HIS A 84 -16.36 -14.69 -13.33
C HIS A 84 -15.67 -13.36 -13.62
N ALA A 85 -15.30 -13.06 -14.86
CA ALA A 85 -14.83 -11.75 -15.29
C ALA A 85 -16.00 -10.73 -15.38
N ALA A 86 -16.69 -10.54 -14.26
CA ALA A 86 -17.93 -9.77 -14.14
C ALA A 86 -17.74 -8.49 -13.31
N GLY A 87 -16.52 -7.98 -13.22
CA GLY A 87 -16.21 -6.75 -12.52
C GLY A 87 -16.82 -5.51 -13.18
N SER A 88 -17.09 -4.48 -12.39
CA SER A 88 -17.67 -3.19 -12.82
C SER A 88 -16.98 -2.01 -12.12
N GLY A 89 -17.26 -0.79 -12.58
CA GLY A 89 -16.71 0.44 -12.01
C GLY A 89 -15.42 0.93 -12.69
N PRO A 90 -14.68 1.84 -12.04
CA PRO A 90 -13.42 2.34 -12.56
C PRO A 90 -12.39 1.24 -12.78
N GLU A 91 -11.39 1.53 -13.62
CA GLU A 91 -10.22 0.66 -13.76
C GLU A 91 -9.38 0.68 -12.47
N VAL A 92 -8.89 -0.48 -12.08
CA VAL A 92 -7.93 -0.63 -11.00
C VAL A 92 -6.54 -0.22 -11.49
N GLU A 93 -5.76 0.42 -10.66
CA GLU A 93 -4.45 0.96 -10.99
C GLU A 93 -3.50 -0.13 -11.50
N ARG A 94 -2.69 0.22 -12.50
CA ARG A 94 -1.72 -0.69 -13.13
C ARG A 94 -0.85 -1.43 -12.10
N GLU A 95 -0.36 -0.72 -11.07
CA GLU A 95 0.48 -1.33 -10.04
C GLU A 95 -0.25 -2.44 -9.27
N VAL A 96 -1.53 -2.27 -8.97
CA VAL A 96 -2.35 -3.29 -8.29
C VAL A 96 -2.52 -4.53 -9.17
N VAL A 97 -2.85 -4.34 -10.44
CA VAL A 97 -3.05 -5.46 -11.38
C VAL A 97 -1.74 -6.23 -11.60
N ARG A 98 -0.61 -5.53 -11.73
CA ARG A 98 0.71 -6.19 -11.85
C ARG A 98 1.06 -6.97 -10.58
N GLY A 99 0.74 -6.45 -9.39
CA GLY A 99 0.91 -7.14 -8.12
C GLY A 99 0.07 -8.41 -8.04
N LEU A 100 -1.20 -8.31 -8.41
CA LEU A 100 -2.12 -9.45 -8.48
C LEU A 100 -1.61 -10.54 -9.45
N MET A 101 -1.12 -10.17 -10.63
CA MET A 101 -0.55 -11.11 -11.61
C MET A 101 0.73 -11.78 -11.09
N LEU A 102 1.64 -11.01 -10.46
CA LEU A 102 2.89 -11.54 -9.92
C LEU A 102 2.64 -12.53 -8.78
N LEU A 103 1.71 -12.21 -7.88
CA LEU A 103 1.40 -13.08 -6.74
C LEU A 103 0.66 -14.34 -7.19
N ARG A 104 -0.24 -14.23 -8.20
CA ARG A 104 -0.78 -15.45 -8.83
C ARG A 104 0.32 -16.30 -9.45
N LEU A 105 1.28 -15.70 -10.17
CA LEU A 105 2.41 -16.42 -10.73
C LEU A 105 3.26 -17.10 -9.65
N SER A 106 3.51 -16.42 -8.52
CA SER A 106 4.21 -16.98 -7.37
C SER A 106 3.50 -18.21 -6.82
N THR A 107 2.17 -18.15 -6.68
CA THR A 107 1.36 -19.32 -6.28
C THR A 107 1.45 -20.47 -7.28
N LEU A 108 1.35 -20.18 -8.59
CA LEU A 108 1.49 -21.21 -9.63
C LEU A 108 2.88 -21.88 -9.57
N ALA A 109 3.92 -21.12 -9.30
CA ALA A 109 5.31 -21.59 -9.22
C ALA A 109 5.56 -22.59 -8.07
N THR A 110 4.72 -22.59 -7.02
CA THR A 110 4.86 -23.52 -5.88
C THR A 110 4.63 -24.98 -6.26
N GLY A 111 3.97 -25.27 -7.42
CA GLY A 111 3.62 -26.62 -7.83
C GLY A 111 2.43 -27.23 -7.09
N HIS A 112 1.54 -26.42 -6.49
CA HIS A 112 0.33 -26.90 -5.80
C HIS A 112 -0.97 -26.65 -6.58
N THR A 113 -0.90 -26.05 -7.78
CA THR A 113 -2.11 -25.66 -8.53
C THR A 113 -2.46 -26.56 -9.70
N GLY A 114 -1.49 -27.25 -10.28
CA GLY A 114 -1.66 -28.17 -11.40
C GLY A 114 -1.93 -27.52 -12.74
N VAL A 115 -1.51 -26.26 -12.95
CA VAL A 115 -1.50 -25.61 -14.26
C VAL A 115 -0.40 -26.20 -15.14
N ARG A 116 -0.50 -25.98 -16.45
CA ARG A 116 0.58 -26.31 -17.38
C ARG A 116 1.66 -25.21 -17.35
N ARG A 117 2.88 -25.60 -17.74
CA ARG A 117 4.04 -24.72 -17.84
C ARG A 117 3.77 -23.52 -18.76
N GLU A 118 3.11 -23.75 -19.89
CA GLU A 118 2.82 -22.71 -20.90
C GLU A 118 1.93 -21.61 -20.31
N THR A 119 0.96 -21.98 -19.48
CA THR A 119 0.04 -21.04 -18.83
C THR A 119 0.79 -20.13 -17.85
N ALA A 120 1.68 -20.70 -17.02
CA ALA A 120 2.50 -19.92 -16.09
C ALA A 120 3.54 -19.04 -16.83
N GLN A 121 4.17 -19.56 -17.89
CA GLN A 121 5.12 -18.81 -18.71
C GLN A 121 4.44 -17.66 -19.45
N LEU A 122 3.21 -17.82 -19.94
CA LEU A 122 2.47 -16.74 -20.58
C LEU A 122 2.14 -15.62 -19.58
N LEU A 123 1.77 -15.96 -18.34
CA LEU A 123 1.54 -14.96 -17.29
C LEU A 123 2.83 -14.17 -16.96
N ALA A 124 3.98 -14.85 -16.88
CA ALA A 124 5.29 -14.20 -16.75
C ALA A 124 5.61 -13.33 -17.97
N GLY A 125 5.23 -13.77 -19.18
CA GLY A 125 5.36 -13.04 -20.43
C GLY A 125 4.59 -11.71 -20.43
N LEU A 126 3.32 -11.73 -20.02
CA LEU A 126 2.51 -10.49 -19.87
C LEU A 126 3.18 -9.48 -18.93
N LEU A 127 3.65 -9.93 -17.76
CA LEU A 127 4.36 -9.08 -16.80
C LEU A 127 5.63 -8.47 -17.41
N SER A 128 6.43 -9.28 -18.11
CA SER A 128 7.71 -8.87 -18.68
C SER A 128 7.56 -7.90 -19.85
N HIS A 129 6.50 -8.05 -20.66
CA HIS A 129 6.17 -7.13 -21.75
C HIS A 129 5.33 -5.93 -21.31
N GLY A 130 5.05 -5.80 -20.00
CA GLY A 130 4.27 -4.68 -19.44
C GLY A 130 2.80 -4.65 -19.86
N ILE A 131 2.28 -5.76 -20.41
CA ILE A 131 0.87 -5.92 -20.79
C ILE A 131 0.05 -6.09 -19.51
N THR A 132 -0.92 -5.20 -19.28
CA THR A 132 -1.69 -5.15 -18.04
C THR A 132 -3.17 -5.31 -18.35
N PRO A 133 -3.83 -6.40 -17.93
CA PRO A 133 -5.27 -6.60 -18.09
C PRO A 133 -6.10 -5.47 -17.48
N VAL A 134 -7.21 -5.12 -18.11
CA VAL A 134 -8.18 -4.19 -17.54
C VAL A 134 -9.00 -4.91 -16.47
N VAL A 135 -8.77 -4.54 -15.22
CA VAL A 135 -9.51 -5.04 -14.05
C VAL A 135 -10.41 -3.94 -13.53
N ARG A 136 -11.63 -4.27 -13.10
CA ARG A 136 -12.60 -3.32 -12.55
C ARG A 136 -12.62 -3.36 -11.04
N GLU A 137 -12.95 -2.23 -10.43
CA GLU A 137 -12.88 -2.02 -8.97
C GLU A 137 -13.81 -2.93 -8.17
N TYR A 138 -15.05 -3.13 -8.66
CA TYR A 138 -16.06 -3.93 -7.96
C TYR A 138 -16.15 -5.32 -8.57
N GLY A 139 -16.19 -6.36 -7.72
CA GLY A 139 -16.34 -7.75 -8.16
C GLY A 139 -15.72 -8.81 -7.24
N SER A 140 -14.87 -8.41 -6.27
CA SER A 140 -14.32 -9.34 -5.27
C SER A 140 -15.00 -9.13 -3.91
N LEU A 141 -15.38 -10.23 -3.26
CA LEU A 141 -15.83 -10.28 -1.87
C LEU A 141 -14.74 -10.84 -0.93
N GLY A 142 -13.61 -11.28 -1.50
CA GLY A 142 -12.53 -11.92 -0.73
C GLY A 142 -12.91 -13.28 -0.13
N CYS A 143 -13.95 -13.94 -0.64
CA CYS A 143 -14.43 -15.23 -0.14
C CYS A 143 -13.59 -16.40 -0.64
N SER A 144 -13.58 -16.64 -1.96
CA SER A 144 -12.66 -17.58 -2.64
C SER A 144 -11.45 -16.82 -3.20
N GLY A 145 -10.98 -15.82 -2.46
CA GLY A 145 -10.01 -14.85 -2.93
C GLY A 145 -10.63 -13.79 -3.86
N ASP A 146 -9.82 -13.27 -4.77
CA ASP A 146 -10.16 -12.15 -5.67
C ASP A 146 -10.67 -12.64 -7.02
N LEU A 147 -11.79 -13.41 -7.04
CA LEU A 147 -12.30 -14.14 -8.20
C LEU A 147 -12.44 -13.29 -9.46
N ALA A 148 -13.21 -12.20 -9.42
CA ALA A 148 -13.45 -11.38 -10.60
C ALA A 148 -12.18 -10.65 -11.09
N PRO A 149 -11.37 -10.02 -10.23
CA PRO A 149 -10.09 -9.44 -10.63
C PRO A 149 -9.16 -10.44 -11.33
N LEU A 150 -8.97 -11.62 -10.75
CA LEU A 150 -8.16 -12.68 -11.32
C LEU A 150 -8.74 -13.22 -12.63
N SER A 151 -10.07 -13.29 -12.75
CA SER A 151 -10.74 -13.73 -13.99
C SER A 151 -10.51 -12.77 -15.14
N HIS A 152 -10.47 -11.46 -14.90
CA HIS A 152 -10.07 -10.49 -15.93
C HIS A 152 -8.63 -10.71 -16.39
N CYS A 153 -7.70 -11.08 -15.49
CA CYS A 153 -6.34 -11.44 -15.88
C CYS A 153 -6.31 -12.76 -16.67
N ALA A 154 -7.10 -13.74 -16.27
CA ALA A 154 -7.20 -15.02 -16.97
C ALA A 154 -7.81 -14.88 -18.39
N LEU A 155 -8.75 -13.95 -18.61
CA LEU A 155 -9.24 -13.63 -19.96
C LEU A 155 -8.10 -13.20 -20.87
N ALA A 156 -7.19 -12.35 -20.42
CA ALA A 156 -6.07 -11.90 -21.22
C ALA A 156 -5.14 -13.05 -21.64
N LEU A 157 -4.93 -14.06 -20.78
CA LEU A 157 -4.18 -15.27 -21.13
C LEU A 157 -4.87 -16.09 -22.23
N MET A 158 -6.20 -16.01 -22.33
CA MET A 158 -6.99 -16.65 -23.38
C MET A 158 -7.04 -15.80 -24.69
N GLY A 159 -6.41 -14.63 -24.71
CA GLY A 159 -6.51 -13.67 -25.83
C GLY A 159 -7.85 -12.94 -25.87
N GLU A 160 -8.60 -12.92 -24.76
CA GLU A 160 -9.90 -12.26 -24.66
C GLU A 160 -9.84 -11.03 -23.74
N GLY A 161 -10.85 -10.16 -23.81
CA GLY A 161 -10.92 -8.95 -23.02
C GLY A 161 -9.97 -7.84 -23.50
N GLU A 162 -9.79 -6.83 -22.67
CA GLU A 162 -8.98 -5.65 -22.95
C GLU A 162 -7.76 -5.59 -22.03
N VAL A 163 -6.67 -5.03 -22.55
CA VAL A 163 -5.42 -4.79 -21.83
C VAL A 163 -4.91 -3.40 -22.11
N ARG A 164 -4.04 -2.90 -21.25
CA ARG A 164 -3.19 -1.75 -21.55
C ARG A 164 -1.79 -2.23 -21.88
N ASP A 165 -1.24 -1.69 -22.96
CA ASP A 165 0.15 -1.91 -23.36
C ASP A 165 1.14 -1.19 -22.41
N PRO A 166 2.46 -1.32 -22.60
CA PRO A 166 3.46 -0.61 -21.79
C PRO A 166 3.27 0.91 -21.73
N ASP A 167 2.77 1.51 -22.80
CA ASP A 167 2.54 2.95 -22.94
C ASP A 167 1.18 3.38 -22.35
N GLY A 168 0.37 2.45 -21.88
CA GLY A 168 -0.95 2.67 -21.32
C GLY A 168 -2.09 2.72 -22.33
N THR A 169 -1.83 2.41 -23.60
CA THR A 169 -2.85 2.36 -24.66
C THR A 169 -3.78 1.16 -24.46
N LEU A 170 -5.09 1.41 -24.52
CA LEU A 170 -6.11 0.37 -24.43
C LEU A 170 -6.22 -0.38 -25.76
N MET A 171 -6.19 -1.71 -25.71
CA MET A 171 -6.32 -2.57 -26.88
C MET A 171 -6.89 -3.96 -26.53
N PRO A 172 -7.37 -4.73 -27.54
CA PRO A 172 -7.74 -6.13 -27.35
C PRO A 172 -6.55 -6.99 -26.90
N ALA A 173 -6.78 -7.93 -25.97
CA ALA A 173 -5.70 -8.80 -25.46
C ALA A 173 -5.01 -9.61 -26.57
N ALA A 174 -5.76 -10.14 -27.53
CA ALA A 174 -5.19 -10.88 -28.66
C ALA A 174 -4.19 -10.05 -29.49
N GLU A 175 -4.47 -8.77 -29.72
CA GLU A 175 -3.59 -7.86 -30.45
C GLU A 175 -2.31 -7.57 -29.66
N ALA A 176 -2.43 -7.33 -28.34
CA ALA A 176 -1.28 -7.09 -27.48
C ALA A 176 -0.37 -8.32 -27.36
N LEU A 177 -0.94 -9.52 -27.24
CA LEU A 177 -0.19 -10.78 -27.24
C LEU A 177 0.57 -10.96 -28.55
N ALA A 178 -0.12 -10.83 -29.71
CA ALA A 178 0.50 -10.96 -31.02
C ALA A 178 1.65 -9.96 -31.21
N ALA A 179 1.47 -8.70 -30.78
CA ALA A 179 2.51 -7.68 -30.86
C ALA A 179 3.75 -8.01 -29.99
N ALA A 180 3.56 -8.72 -28.90
CA ALA A 180 4.63 -9.20 -28.01
C ALA A 180 5.22 -10.57 -28.43
N GLY A 181 4.71 -11.20 -29.49
CA GLY A 181 5.11 -12.54 -29.91
C GLY A 181 4.69 -13.63 -28.94
N LEU A 182 3.62 -13.40 -28.17
CA LEU A 182 3.03 -14.33 -27.22
C LEU A 182 1.78 -14.98 -27.82
N GLU A 183 1.60 -16.29 -27.57
CA GLU A 183 0.42 -17.03 -28.03
C GLU A 183 -0.57 -17.21 -26.90
N PRO A 184 -1.88 -16.96 -27.12
CA PRO A 184 -2.90 -17.23 -26.11
C PRO A 184 -3.00 -18.73 -25.81
N VAL A 185 -3.42 -19.07 -24.58
CA VAL A 185 -3.59 -20.47 -24.17
C VAL A 185 -5.07 -20.89 -24.23
N GLU A 186 -5.31 -22.10 -24.72
CA GLU A 186 -6.58 -22.79 -24.49
C GLU A 186 -6.48 -23.50 -23.12
N LEU A 187 -7.37 -23.15 -22.18
CA LEU A 187 -7.31 -23.67 -20.80
C LEU A 187 -7.64 -25.16 -20.75
N ALA A 188 -6.77 -25.93 -20.15
CA ALA A 188 -6.97 -27.36 -19.85
C ALA A 188 -7.69 -27.56 -18.49
N ALA A 189 -7.98 -28.81 -18.14
CA ALA A 189 -8.65 -29.17 -16.88
C ALA A 189 -7.95 -28.50 -15.66
N LYS A 190 -8.73 -27.93 -14.74
CA LYS A 190 -8.35 -27.19 -13.53
C LYS A 190 -7.73 -25.81 -13.76
N GLU A 191 -7.21 -25.46 -14.93
CA GLU A 191 -6.45 -24.21 -15.13
C GLU A 191 -7.30 -22.95 -14.90
N GLY A 192 -8.57 -22.96 -15.34
CA GLY A 192 -9.46 -21.82 -15.10
C GLY A 192 -9.62 -21.52 -13.61
N LEU A 193 -9.85 -22.57 -12.80
CA LEU A 193 -9.99 -22.41 -11.34
C LEU A 193 -8.66 -22.00 -10.69
N ALA A 194 -7.55 -22.62 -11.07
CA ALA A 194 -6.22 -22.32 -10.55
C ALA A 194 -5.76 -20.86 -10.82
N LEU A 195 -6.27 -20.27 -11.89
CA LEU A 195 -5.94 -18.87 -12.25
C LEU A 195 -6.74 -17.83 -11.45
N ILE A 196 -7.86 -18.20 -10.82
CA ILE A 196 -8.79 -17.22 -10.24
C ILE A 196 -8.98 -17.34 -8.72
N ASN A 197 -8.44 -18.38 -8.08
CA ASN A 197 -8.76 -18.74 -6.70
C ASN A 197 -7.61 -18.39 -5.75
N GLY A 198 -7.57 -17.14 -5.27
CA GLY A 198 -6.52 -16.68 -4.35
C GLY A 198 -6.66 -15.23 -3.90
N THR A 199 -5.90 -14.85 -2.88
CA THR A 199 -5.91 -13.54 -2.20
C THR A 199 -4.94 -12.53 -2.82
N ASP A 200 -4.52 -12.75 -4.03
CA ASP A 200 -3.35 -12.10 -4.65
C ASP A 200 -3.48 -10.57 -4.80
N GLY A 201 -4.67 -10.09 -5.12
CA GLY A 201 -4.89 -8.65 -5.30
C GLY A 201 -4.91 -7.90 -3.97
N MET A 202 -5.63 -8.41 -2.97
CA MET A 202 -5.65 -7.81 -1.65
C MET A 202 -4.28 -7.88 -0.98
N LEU A 203 -3.51 -8.96 -1.17
CA LEU A 203 -2.14 -9.10 -0.68
C LEU A 203 -1.18 -8.13 -1.38
N GLY A 204 -1.27 -7.99 -2.70
CA GLY A 204 -0.47 -7.02 -3.45
C GLY A 204 -0.69 -5.59 -2.97
N MET A 205 -1.94 -5.19 -2.74
CA MET A 205 -2.29 -3.89 -2.16
C MET A 205 -1.77 -3.73 -0.73
N LEU A 206 -1.79 -4.79 0.08
CA LEU A 206 -1.24 -4.78 1.44
C LEU A 206 0.27 -4.53 1.44
N VAL A 207 1.02 -5.25 0.63
CA VAL A 207 2.49 -5.10 0.53
C VAL A 207 2.87 -3.69 0.10
N MET A 208 2.19 -3.14 -0.92
CA MET A 208 2.41 -1.76 -1.37
C MET A 208 2.06 -0.74 -0.27
N ALA A 209 0.94 -0.93 0.43
CA ALA A 209 0.55 -0.04 1.52
C ALA A 209 1.54 -0.07 2.70
N ILE A 210 2.08 -1.24 3.06
CA ILE A 210 3.13 -1.37 4.08
C ILE A 210 4.40 -0.62 3.66
N THR A 211 4.82 -0.76 2.41
CA THR A 211 5.99 -0.07 1.86
C THR A 211 5.82 1.45 1.93
N ASP A 212 4.67 1.95 1.50
CA ASP A 212 4.35 3.37 1.52
C ASP A 212 4.23 3.91 2.96
N LEU A 213 3.56 3.18 3.85
CA LEU A 213 3.41 3.59 5.26
C LEU A 213 4.76 3.62 6.00
N ARG A 214 5.68 2.70 5.75
CA ARG A 214 7.03 2.75 6.33
C ARG A 214 7.77 4.03 5.93
N MET A 215 7.67 4.46 4.68
CA MET A 215 8.23 5.72 4.19
C MET A 215 7.48 6.92 4.78
N LEU A 216 6.15 6.91 4.78
CA LEU A 216 5.32 8.00 5.28
C LEU A 216 5.46 8.22 6.80
N LEU A 217 5.65 7.17 7.59
CA LEU A 217 5.86 7.29 9.04
C LEU A 217 7.21 7.94 9.38
N ARG A 218 8.27 7.68 8.61
CA ARG A 218 9.53 8.42 8.73
C ARG A 218 9.36 9.88 8.31
N THR A 219 8.63 10.13 7.25
CA THR A 219 8.29 11.49 6.81
C THR A 219 7.40 12.23 7.81
N ALA A 220 6.49 11.53 8.50
CA ALA A 220 5.68 12.10 9.58
C ALA A 220 6.53 12.51 10.80
N ASP A 221 7.60 11.77 11.12
CA ASP A 221 8.55 12.19 12.14
C ASP A 221 9.28 13.47 11.72
N ILE A 222 9.63 13.64 10.43
CA ILE A 222 10.22 14.88 9.91
C ILE A 222 9.22 16.03 10.05
N ALA A 223 7.99 15.87 9.61
CA ALA A 223 6.94 16.88 9.73
C ALA A 223 6.71 17.30 11.19
N ALA A 224 6.68 16.29 12.10
CA ALA A 224 6.55 16.54 13.53
C ALA A 224 7.75 17.30 14.11
N ALA A 225 8.99 16.98 13.74
CA ALA A 225 10.19 17.70 14.15
C ALA A 225 10.14 19.16 13.70
N MET A 226 9.83 19.41 12.42
CA MET A 226 9.64 20.77 11.89
C MET A 226 8.54 21.55 12.66
N SER A 227 7.47 20.84 13.02
CA SER A 227 6.36 21.43 13.79
C SER A 227 6.75 21.72 15.24
N VAL A 228 7.54 20.86 15.88
CA VAL A 228 8.07 21.10 17.23
C VAL A 228 8.98 22.31 17.24
N GLU A 229 9.92 22.41 16.30
CA GLU A 229 10.80 23.59 16.16
C GLU A 229 9.99 24.88 15.93
N GLY A 230 9.13 24.88 14.90
CA GLY A 230 8.36 26.06 14.51
C GLY A 230 7.43 26.58 15.61
N GLN A 231 6.95 25.71 16.49
CA GLN A 231 6.08 26.04 17.64
C GLN A 231 6.87 26.24 18.95
N LEU A 232 8.20 26.32 18.89
CA LEU A 232 9.08 26.43 20.07
C LEU A 232 8.80 25.30 21.08
N GLY A 233 8.62 24.04 20.61
CA GLY A 233 8.40 22.88 21.45
C GLY A 233 9.70 22.35 22.08
N THR A 234 9.58 21.53 23.13
CA THR A 234 10.75 20.94 23.80
C THR A 234 11.12 19.58 23.19
N ASP A 235 12.42 19.33 23.05
CA ASP A 235 12.99 18.05 22.66
C ASP A 235 13.12 17.04 23.82
N ARG A 236 13.02 17.51 25.08
CA ARG A 236 13.21 16.67 26.29
C ARG A 236 12.25 15.50 26.41
N VAL A 237 11.05 15.60 25.84
CA VAL A 237 10.04 14.54 25.88
C VAL A 237 10.40 13.34 24.99
N PHE A 238 11.39 13.48 24.12
CA PHE A 238 11.88 12.44 23.22
C PHE A 238 13.11 11.69 23.77
N ALA A 239 13.58 12.07 24.98
CA ALA A 239 14.78 11.50 25.59
C ALA A 239 14.65 9.96 25.75
N PRO A 240 15.74 9.20 25.48
CA PRO A 240 15.72 7.72 25.50
C PRO A 240 15.27 7.13 26.84
N GLU A 241 15.65 7.74 27.96
CA GLU A 241 15.26 7.28 29.29
C GLU A 241 13.75 7.33 29.55
N LEU A 242 13.04 8.26 28.88
CA LEU A 242 11.57 8.34 28.97
C LEU A 242 10.91 7.24 28.13
N GLN A 243 11.52 6.86 27.01
CA GLN A 243 11.00 5.76 26.18
C GLN A 243 11.26 4.40 26.84
N ALA A 244 12.40 4.23 27.52
CA ALA A 244 12.78 2.99 28.17
C ALA A 244 11.80 2.53 29.27
N ILE A 245 11.12 3.44 29.97
CA ILE A 245 10.12 3.11 30.98
C ILE A 245 8.77 2.67 30.40
N ARG A 246 8.58 2.79 29.06
CA ARG A 246 7.43 2.29 28.31
C ARG A 246 7.93 1.62 27.02
N PRO A 247 8.33 0.34 27.07
CA PRO A 247 9.16 -0.31 26.07
C PRO A 247 8.39 -0.77 24.83
N HIS A 248 7.75 0.13 24.12
CA HIS A 248 7.19 -0.09 22.78
C HIS A 248 8.27 0.21 21.72
N PRO A 249 8.63 -0.75 20.86
CA PRO A 249 9.71 -0.57 19.89
C PRO A 249 9.50 0.61 18.96
N GLY A 250 8.32 0.72 18.34
CA GLY A 250 7.99 1.81 17.42
C GLY A 250 8.05 3.19 18.08
N GLN A 251 7.63 3.30 19.36
CA GLN A 251 7.72 4.55 20.13
C GLN A 251 9.20 4.97 20.31
N ALA A 252 10.07 4.04 20.64
CA ALA A 252 11.50 4.31 20.81
C ALA A 252 12.15 4.75 19.48
N LEU A 253 11.78 4.11 18.36
CA LEU A 253 12.26 4.48 17.01
C LEU A 253 11.84 5.90 16.63
N SER A 254 10.56 6.24 16.76
CA SER A 254 10.05 7.59 16.44
C SER A 254 10.71 8.66 17.33
N ALA A 255 10.87 8.41 18.64
CA ALA A 255 11.55 9.34 19.54
C ALA A 255 13.03 9.55 19.16
N ALA A 256 13.73 8.48 18.76
CA ALA A 256 15.11 8.58 18.28
C ALA A 256 15.22 9.40 16.99
N ASN A 257 14.29 9.20 16.05
CA ASN A 257 14.21 10.00 14.83
C ASN A 257 13.99 11.50 15.14
N LEU A 258 13.02 11.82 16.01
CA LEU A 258 12.73 13.20 16.42
C LEU A 258 13.94 13.86 17.09
N THR A 259 14.65 13.11 17.95
CA THR A 259 15.89 13.61 18.58
C THR A 259 16.97 13.91 17.55
N ALA A 260 17.21 13.03 16.58
CA ALA A 260 18.20 13.22 15.52
C ALA A 260 17.83 14.37 14.59
N LEU A 261 16.55 14.48 14.21
CA LEU A 261 16.05 15.52 13.31
C LEU A 261 16.18 16.94 13.88
N MET A 262 16.10 17.11 15.21
CA MET A 262 16.18 18.41 15.88
C MET A 262 17.56 18.71 16.45
N ALA A 263 18.55 17.85 16.21
CA ALA A 263 19.92 18.11 16.66
C ALA A 263 20.44 19.44 16.08
N ASP A 264 21.13 20.20 16.92
CA ASP A 264 21.73 21.50 16.58
C ASP A 264 20.73 22.59 16.13
N SER A 265 19.45 22.47 16.49
CA SER A 265 18.44 23.51 16.25
C SER A 265 18.70 24.75 17.12
N ALA A 266 18.98 25.91 16.49
CA ALA A 266 19.04 27.18 17.23
C ALA A 266 17.65 27.59 17.73
N ILE A 267 16.59 27.19 17.04
CA ILE A 267 15.19 27.45 17.46
C ILE A 267 14.89 26.71 18.76
N VAL A 268 15.16 25.41 18.85
CA VAL A 268 14.96 24.62 20.07
C VAL A 268 15.86 25.11 21.19
N ALA A 269 17.12 25.44 20.89
CA ALA A 269 18.06 25.95 21.88
C ALA A 269 17.65 27.32 22.48
N SER A 270 16.95 28.14 21.70
CA SER A 270 16.58 29.52 22.09
C SER A 270 15.69 29.63 23.33
N HIS A 271 14.93 28.57 23.64
CA HIS A 271 13.95 28.55 24.74
C HIS A 271 14.19 27.40 25.75
N ARG A 272 15.35 26.73 25.66
CA ARG A 272 15.75 25.75 26.69
C ARG A 272 15.94 26.47 28.04
N THR A 273 15.31 25.92 29.10
CA THR A 273 15.50 26.39 30.47
C THR A 273 16.80 25.83 31.03
N GLY A 274 17.69 26.68 31.57
CA GLY A 274 18.94 26.23 32.20
C GLY A 274 19.88 27.41 32.52
N PRO A 275 20.96 27.18 33.30
CA PRO A 275 21.93 28.22 33.59
C PRO A 275 22.58 28.75 32.31
N GLY A 276 22.39 30.03 32.03
CA GLY A 276 22.94 30.73 30.85
C GLY A 276 21.94 31.05 29.73
N ASN A 277 20.70 30.60 29.80
CA ASN A 277 19.64 30.98 28.85
C ASN A 277 18.81 32.15 29.37
N SER A 278 18.67 33.21 28.55
CA SER A 278 18.02 34.46 28.89
C SER A 278 16.51 34.52 28.66
N VAL A 279 15.89 33.44 28.19
CA VAL A 279 14.45 33.42 27.90
C VAL A 279 13.75 32.50 28.90
N GLU A 280 12.91 33.09 29.77
CA GLU A 280 12.00 32.34 30.62
C GLU A 280 10.89 31.71 29.76
N CYS A 281 11.02 30.42 29.45
CA CYS A 281 9.91 29.66 28.91
C CYS A 281 8.91 29.38 30.06
N ASN A 282 7.75 30.03 30.03
CA ASN A 282 6.70 29.88 31.03
C ASN A 282 5.78 28.68 30.80
N ARG A 283 6.05 27.85 29.76
CA ARG A 283 5.25 26.66 29.46
C ARG A 283 5.66 25.50 30.34
N VAL A 284 4.65 24.92 30.98
CA VAL A 284 4.84 23.69 31.80
C VAL A 284 4.94 22.46 30.89
N GLN A 285 4.14 22.40 29.85
CA GLN A 285 4.06 21.26 28.92
C GLN A 285 3.65 21.72 27.52
N ASP A 286 4.17 21.04 26.49
CA ASP A 286 3.67 21.15 25.11
C ASP A 286 2.33 20.45 24.93
N ALA A 287 1.62 20.81 23.85
CA ALA A 287 0.40 20.11 23.46
C ALA A 287 0.67 18.66 23.11
N TYR A 288 -0.35 17.79 23.24
CA TYR A 288 -0.24 16.38 22.90
C TYR A 288 0.18 16.14 21.45
N SER A 289 -0.30 16.96 20.51
CA SER A 289 0.08 16.83 19.10
C SER A 289 1.57 17.02 18.84
N LEU A 290 2.30 17.68 19.74
CA LEU A 290 3.77 17.78 19.68
C LEU A 290 4.42 16.66 20.52
N ARG A 291 4.19 16.65 21.84
CA ARG A 291 4.90 15.79 22.77
C ARG A 291 4.52 14.30 22.73
N CYS A 292 3.34 13.97 22.21
CA CYS A 292 2.88 12.58 22.07
C CYS A 292 3.07 12.01 20.67
N SER A 293 3.85 12.69 19.79
CA SER A 293 4.18 12.16 18.46
C SER A 293 4.81 10.77 18.51
N PRO A 294 5.79 10.46 19.40
CA PRO A 294 6.36 9.11 19.47
C PRO A 294 5.35 8.03 19.85
N GLN A 295 4.36 8.36 20.68
CA GLN A 295 3.35 7.40 21.12
C GLN A 295 2.39 7.04 19.98
N VAL A 296 2.00 8.02 19.15
CA VAL A 296 1.08 7.83 18.02
C VAL A 296 1.82 7.21 16.83
N HIS A 297 2.93 7.81 16.40
CA HIS A 297 3.73 7.30 15.28
C HIS A 297 4.33 5.92 15.61
N GLY A 298 4.69 5.69 16.88
CA GLY A 298 5.20 4.41 17.35
C GLY A 298 4.15 3.30 17.33
N ALA A 299 2.93 3.57 17.80
CA ALA A 299 1.82 2.61 17.73
C ALA A 299 1.50 2.28 16.25
N ALA A 300 1.58 3.28 15.37
CA ALA A 300 1.44 3.08 13.93
C ALA A 300 2.52 2.14 13.38
N ARG A 301 3.80 2.34 13.73
CA ARG A 301 4.93 1.48 13.33
C ARG A 301 4.75 0.04 13.78
N ASP A 302 4.43 -0.17 15.06
CA ASP A 302 4.20 -1.51 15.63
C ASP A 302 3.05 -2.23 14.92
N THR A 303 1.99 -1.50 14.52
CA THR A 303 0.87 -2.05 13.76
C THR A 303 1.27 -2.40 12.32
N VAL A 304 2.08 -1.56 11.66
CA VAL A 304 2.62 -1.83 10.30
C VAL A 304 3.49 -3.08 10.32
N GLU A 305 4.34 -3.27 11.33
CA GLU A 305 5.18 -4.48 11.44
C GLU A 305 4.37 -5.74 11.74
N HIS A 306 3.27 -5.63 12.51
CA HIS A 306 2.33 -6.73 12.64
C HIS A 306 1.70 -7.10 11.28
N ALA A 307 1.25 -6.11 10.51
CA ALA A 307 0.71 -6.33 9.17
C ALA A 307 1.75 -6.92 8.21
N ALA A 308 3.02 -6.48 8.29
CA ALA A 308 4.12 -7.04 7.51
C ALA A 308 4.37 -8.52 7.85
N THR A 309 4.24 -8.90 9.12
CA THR A 309 4.33 -10.30 9.55
C THR A 309 3.22 -11.15 8.92
N VAL A 310 1.98 -10.65 8.87
CA VAL A 310 0.85 -11.35 8.22
C VAL A 310 1.08 -11.44 6.72
N ALA A 311 1.46 -10.34 6.07
CA ALA A 311 1.76 -10.30 4.64
C ALA A 311 2.89 -11.29 4.26
N GLY A 312 3.95 -11.38 5.07
CA GLY A 312 5.05 -12.32 4.84
C GLY A 312 4.61 -13.79 4.91
N ARG A 313 3.67 -14.12 5.79
CA ARG A 313 3.07 -15.47 5.86
C ARG A 313 2.20 -15.76 4.63
N GLU A 314 1.41 -14.78 4.21
CA GLU A 314 0.56 -14.93 3.03
C GLU A 314 1.38 -15.03 1.74
N LEU A 315 2.48 -14.26 1.59
CA LEU A 315 3.42 -14.39 0.47
C LEU A 315 4.04 -15.79 0.36
N ALA A 316 4.23 -16.46 1.50
CA ALA A 316 4.77 -17.83 1.56
C ALA A 316 3.70 -18.93 1.39
N SER A 317 2.45 -18.55 1.16
CA SER A 317 1.33 -19.49 1.04
C SER A 317 1.09 -19.93 -0.41
N ALA A 318 0.65 -21.17 -0.58
CA ALA A 318 0.15 -21.69 -1.86
C ALA A 318 -1.38 -21.70 -1.82
N ILE A 319 -2.01 -20.63 -2.30
CA ILE A 319 -3.45 -20.42 -2.19
C ILE A 319 -4.16 -20.88 -3.45
N ASP A 320 -4.92 -21.97 -3.33
CA ASP A 320 -5.80 -22.51 -4.36
C ASP A 320 -6.82 -23.47 -3.70
N ASN A 321 -7.88 -23.82 -4.39
CA ASN A 321 -8.84 -24.85 -3.99
C ASN A 321 -9.47 -25.52 -5.22
N PRO A 322 -9.25 -26.83 -5.41
CA PRO A 322 -8.43 -27.72 -4.59
C PRO A 322 -6.93 -27.52 -4.85
N VAL A 323 -6.09 -27.89 -3.89
CA VAL A 323 -4.63 -27.93 -4.03
C VAL A 323 -4.14 -29.32 -4.37
N VAL A 324 -3.03 -29.41 -5.11
CA VAL A 324 -2.32 -30.67 -5.37
C VAL A 324 -1.43 -30.99 -4.18
N MET A 325 -1.65 -32.17 -3.57
CA MET A 325 -0.91 -32.67 -2.42
C MET A 325 -0.45 -34.11 -2.69
N GLY A 326 0.84 -34.30 -3.02
CA GLY A 326 1.32 -35.60 -3.48
C GLY A 326 0.61 -36.03 -4.75
N ASP A 327 0.00 -37.21 -4.75
CA ASP A 327 -0.71 -37.78 -5.90
C ASP A 327 -2.22 -37.50 -5.89
N ALA A 328 -2.69 -36.61 -5.03
CA ALA A 328 -4.11 -36.29 -4.84
C ALA A 328 -4.37 -34.77 -4.92
N VAL A 329 -5.64 -34.41 -4.99
CA VAL A 329 -6.12 -33.04 -4.79
C VAL A 329 -7.00 -32.97 -3.55
N GLU A 330 -6.78 -31.92 -2.75
CA GLU A 330 -7.47 -31.72 -1.49
C GLU A 330 -8.25 -30.41 -1.50
N SER A 331 -9.53 -30.47 -1.15
CA SER A 331 -10.36 -29.29 -0.94
C SER A 331 -10.04 -28.66 0.41
N ASN A 332 -9.99 -27.33 0.44
CA ASN A 332 -9.58 -26.58 1.63
C ASN A 332 -10.25 -25.20 1.70
N GLY A 333 -9.94 -24.44 2.76
CA GLY A 333 -10.44 -23.08 2.98
C GLY A 333 -9.34 -22.00 2.94
N ASN A 334 -8.13 -22.30 2.46
CA ASN A 334 -6.98 -21.39 2.51
C ASN A 334 -7.15 -20.14 1.62
N PHE A 335 -8.11 -20.14 0.74
CA PHE A 335 -8.47 -19.00 -0.11
C PHE A 335 -9.19 -17.87 0.64
N HIS A 336 -9.62 -18.10 1.89
CA HIS A 336 -10.40 -17.10 2.64
C HIS A 336 -9.53 -15.93 3.09
N GLY A 337 -9.82 -14.72 2.60
CA GLY A 337 -9.00 -13.53 2.77
C GLY A 337 -9.01 -12.88 4.16
N ALA A 338 -9.64 -13.44 5.19
CA ALA A 338 -9.79 -12.81 6.50
C ALA A 338 -8.46 -12.39 7.16
N PRO A 339 -7.37 -13.19 7.14
CA PRO A 339 -6.11 -12.76 7.75
C PRO A 339 -5.56 -11.46 7.14
N VAL A 340 -5.68 -11.31 5.82
CA VAL A 340 -5.25 -10.12 5.08
C VAL A 340 -6.21 -8.96 5.32
N ALA A 341 -7.54 -9.22 5.30
CA ALA A 341 -8.57 -8.20 5.47
C ALA A 341 -8.46 -7.45 6.80
N TYR A 342 -8.20 -8.16 7.91
CA TYR A 342 -8.08 -7.55 9.23
C TYR A 342 -6.92 -6.56 9.29
N VAL A 343 -5.75 -6.92 8.81
CA VAL A 343 -4.59 -6.03 8.88
C VAL A 343 -4.69 -4.87 7.90
N LEU A 344 -5.40 -5.02 6.77
CA LEU A 344 -5.74 -3.89 5.88
C LEU A 344 -6.60 -2.85 6.61
N ASP A 345 -7.59 -3.28 7.38
CA ASP A 345 -8.42 -2.38 8.19
C ASP A 345 -7.64 -1.75 9.35
N PHE A 346 -6.75 -2.49 10.02
CA PHE A 346 -5.87 -1.93 11.05
C PHE A 346 -5.00 -0.80 10.48
N LEU A 347 -4.46 -0.96 9.27
CA LEU A 347 -3.66 0.07 8.63
C LEU A 347 -4.48 1.30 8.20
N ALA A 348 -5.76 1.15 7.87
CA ALA A 348 -6.64 2.28 7.60
C ALA A 348 -6.90 3.12 8.87
N ILE A 349 -7.02 2.48 10.04
CA ILE A 349 -7.09 3.16 11.35
C ILE A 349 -5.80 3.93 11.61
N VAL A 350 -4.64 3.29 11.39
CA VAL A 350 -3.31 3.92 11.51
C VAL A 350 -3.19 5.18 10.66
N ALA A 351 -3.55 5.10 9.37
CA ALA A 351 -3.49 6.24 8.47
C ALA A 351 -4.36 7.41 8.95
N ALA A 352 -5.56 7.13 9.44
CA ALA A 352 -6.48 8.16 9.94
C ALA A 352 -5.97 8.84 11.23
N ASP A 353 -5.37 8.09 12.16
CA ASP A 353 -4.87 8.64 13.42
C ASP A 353 -3.60 9.48 13.23
N VAL A 354 -2.64 8.98 12.44
CA VAL A 354 -1.42 9.74 12.08
C VAL A 354 -1.79 11.03 11.32
N ALA A 355 -2.75 10.97 10.41
CA ALA A 355 -3.26 12.17 9.72
C ALA A 355 -3.92 13.14 10.71
N SER A 356 -4.68 12.65 11.67
CA SER A 356 -5.36 13.47 12.67
C SER A 356 -4.37 14.24 13.54
N ILE A 357 -3.32 13.60 14.04
CA ILE A 357 -2.30 14.30 14.85
C ILE A 357 -1.48 15.29 14.02
N SER A 358 -1.20 14.99 12.76
CA SER A 358 -0.53 15.88 11.81
C SER A 358 -1.33 17.17 11.59
N GLU A 359 -2.62 17.05 11.31
CA GLU A 359 -3.53 18.17 11.11
C GLU A 359 -3.62 19.04 12.39
N ARG A 360 -3.64 18.46 13.58
CA ARG A 360 -3.64 19.22 14.82
C ARG A 360 -2.37 20.06 15.01
N ARG A 361 -1.23 19.62 14.50
CA ARG A 361 0.01 20.42 14.53
C ARG A 361 -0.09 21.60 13.57
N THR A 362 -0.67 21.41 12.39
CA THR A 362 -0.94 22.49 11.43
C THR A 362 -1.90 23.54 12.02
N ASP A 363 -3.03 23.13 12.57
CA ASP A 363 -4.01 24.03 13.21
C ASP A 363 -3.38 24.93 14.28
N ARG A 364 -2.45 24.38 15.07
CA ARG A 364 -1.77 25.16 16.12
C ARG A 364 -0.89 26.28 15.57
N PHE A 365 -0.27 26.12 14.41
CA PHE A 365 0.50 27.20 13.77
C PHE A 365 -0.39 28.40 13.41
N LEU A 366 -1.63 28.14 13.07
CA LEU A 366 -2.55 29.13 12.54
C LEU A 366 -3.28 29.93 13.63
N ASP A 367 -3.31 29.39 14.85
CA ASP A 367 -3.95 30.04 15.98
C ASP A 367 -2.98 30.97 16.70
N ARG A 368 -3.27 32.27 16.65
CA ARG A 368 -2.51 33.35 17.33
C ARG A 368 -2.23 33.04 18.81
N ALA A 369 -3.18 32.42 19.51
CA ALA A 369 -3.03 32.13 20.95
C ALA A 369 -2.05 30.99 21.22
N ARG A 370 -1.73 30.17 20.20
CA ARG A 370 -0.97 28.92 20.36
C ARG A 370 0.32 28.87 19.55
N SER A 371 0.52 29.77 18.60
CA SER A 371 1.65 29.78 17.66
C SER A 371 2.92 30.44 18.21
N HIS A 372 2.89 30.91 19.47
CA HIS A 372 4.04 31.53 20.15
C HIS A 372 4.69 32.65 19.37
N GLY A 373 3.89 33.66 19.03
CA GLY A 373 4.35 34.90 18.39
C GLY A 373 4.45 34.84 16.86
N LEU A 374 4.11 33.74 16.21
CA LEU A 374 3.93 33.73 14.77
C LEU A 374 2.66 34.53 14.38
N PRO A 375 2.63 35.14 13.18
CA PRO A 375 1.46 35.88 12.74
C PRO A 375 0.25 34.95 12.56
N PRO A 376 -0.99 35.44 12.78
CA PRO A 376 -2.20 34.65 12.54
C PRO A 376 -2.19 34.03 11.14
N PHE A 377 -2.51 32.74 11.07
CA PHE A 377 -2.53 31.96 9.82
C PHE A 377 -1.19 31.93 9.06
N LEU A 378 -0.09 32.35 9.68
CA LEU A 378 1.22 32.55 9.06
C LEU A 378 1.14 33.56 7.88
N ALA A 379 0.20 34.49 7.91
CA ALA A 379 -0.01 35.49 6.88
C ALA A 379 1.07 36.59 6.95
N ALA A 380 1.45 37.18 5.80
CA ALA A 380 2.40 38.27 5.75
C ALA A 380 1.81 39.58 6.30
N ASP A 381 0.58 39.89 5.91
CA ASP A 381 -0.22 41.01 6.42
C ASP A 381 -1.60 40.52 6.87
N PRO A 382 -1.73 40.02 8.12
CA PRO A 382 -2.98 39.43 8.60
C PRO A 382 -4.16 40.40 8.51
N GLY A 383 -5.19 40.01 7.77
CA GLY A 383 -6.37 40.82 7.50
C GLY A 383 -6.47 41.26 6.04
N VAL A 384 -5.34 41.54 5.38
CA VAL A 384 -5.21 41.62 3.92
C VAL A 384 -4.96 40.25 3.36
N ASP A 385 -4.01 39.51 3.96
CA ASP A 385 -3.67 38.15 3.64
C ASP A 385 -4.37 37.16 4.59
N SER A 386 -4.75 35.98 4.08
CA SER A 386 -5.31 34.85 4.82
C SER A 386 -4.28 33.74 5.10
N GLY A 387 -3.11 33.79 4.46
CA GLY A 387 -2.01 32.85 4.65
C GLY A 387 -2.42 31.38 4.39
N HIS A 388 -2.13 30.49 5.33
CA HIS A 388 -2.42 29.06 5.21
C HIS A 388 -3.79 28.63 5.79
N MET A 389 -4.71 29.57 6.03
CA MET A 389 -6.04 29.25 6.60
C MET A 389 -6.74 28.13 5.82
N ILE A 390 -6.83 28.26 4.50
CA ILE A 390 -7.56 27.28 3.65
C ILE A 390 -6.72 26.04 3.36
N ALA A 391 -5.40 26.07 3.44
CA ALA A 391 -4.56 24.88 3.40
C ALA A 391 -4.91 23.90 4.54
N GLN A 392 -5.17 24.43 5.75
CA GLN A 392 -5.63 23.61 6.89
C GLN A 392 -7.05 23.10 6.66
N TYR A 393 -7.95 23.85 6.03
CA TYR A 393 -9.28 23.33 5.68
C TYR A 393 -9.19 22.14 4.73
N THR A 394 -8.31 22.21 3.73
CA THR A 394 -8.04 21.08 2.83
C THR A 394 -7.56 19.86 3.62
N GLN A 395 -6.62 20.07 4.54
CA GLN A 395 -6.09 19.01 5.41
C GLN A 395 -7.19 18.41 6.31
N ALA A 396 -8.02 19.24 6.94
CA ALA A 396 -9.12 18.81 7.79
C ALA A 396 -10.21 18.03 7.01
N ALA A 397 -10.49 18.44 5.76
CA ALA A 397 -11.41 17.73 4.88
C ALA A 397 -10.90 16.31 4.57
N ILE A 398 -9.60 16.17 4.27
CA ILE A 398 -8.96 14.86 4.05
C ILE A 398 -9.03 14.01 5.33
N VAL A 399 -8.71 14.58 6.49
CA VAL A 399 -8.79 13.86 7.78
C VAL A 399 -10.23 13.37 8.06
N SER A 400 -11.24 14.16 7.72
CA SER A 400 -12.64 13.74 7.85
C SER A 400 -12.96 12.54 6.95
N GLU A 401 -12.45 12.51 5.72
CA GLU A 401 -12.58 11.36 4.82
C GLU A 401 -11.84 10.13 5.36
N LEU A 402 -10.61 10.30 5.86
CA LEU A 402 -9.83 9.21 6.44
C LEU A 402 -10.52 8.55 7.63
N LYS A 403 -11.22 9.32 8.47
CA LYS A 403 -12.03 8.78 9.58
C LYS A 403 -13.16 7.89 9.08
N ARG A 404 -13.77 8.24 7.95
CA ARG A 404 -14.78 7.42 7.30
C ARG A 404 -14.19 6.14 6.73
N LEU A 405 -13.01 6.23 6.10
CA LEU A 405 -12.27 5.08 5.57
C LEU A 405 -11.71 4.16 6.67
N ALA A 406 -11.56 4.64 7.90
CA ALA A 406 -11.13 3.84 9.04
C ALA A 406 -12.21 2.88 9.57
N VAL A 407 -13.48 3.03 9.15
CA VAL A 407 -14.53 2.07 9.49
C VAL A 407 -14.19 0.72 8.85
N PRO A 408 -14.08 -0.39 9.63
CA PRO A 408 -13.66 -1.67 9.08
C PRO A 408 -14.62 -2.22 8.03
N ALA A 409 -14.08 -2.68 6.89
CA ALA A 409 -14.83 -3.43 5.89
C ALA A 409 -14.90 -4.92 6.25
N SER A 410 -13.86 -5.45 6.90
CA SER A 410 -13.72 -6.85 7.27
C SER A 410 -14.70 -7.35 8.35
N VAL A 411 -15.47 -6.46 8.95
CA VAL A 411 -16.56 -6.83 9.89
C VAL A 411 -17.84 -7.20 9.15
N ASP A 412 -17.94 -6.86 7.84
CA ASP A 412 -19.10 -7.18 7.01
C ASP A 412 -18.97 -8.58 6.39
N SER A 413 -20.08 -9.25 6.21
CA SER A 413 -20.16 -10.53 5.53
C SER A 413 -21.57 -10.72 4.98
N ILE A 414 -21.65 -11.30 3.79
CA ILE A 414 -22.92 -11.67 3.13
C ILE A 414 -22.84 -13.10 2.60
N PRO A 415 -23.94 -13.85 2.59
CA PRO A 415 -23.97 -15.15 1.92
C PRO A 415 -24.01 -14.96 0.39
N SER A 416 -23.22 -15.77 -0.31
CA SER A 416 -23.14 -15.79 -1.77
C SER A 416 -23.11 -17.22 -2.32
N SER A 417 -23.08 -17.40 -3.66
CA SER A 417 -23.02 -18.71 -4.32
C SER A 417 -24.09 -19.69 -3.81
N ALA A 418 -25.37 -19.25 -3.77
CA ALA A 418 -26.49 -20.04 -3.26
C ALA A 418 -26.27 -20.58 -1.85
N MET A 419 -25.73 -19.77 -0.94
CA MET A 419 -25.39 -20.08 0.46
C MET A 419 -24.19 -21.03 0.64
N GLN A 420 -23.49 -21.42 -0.42
CA GLN A 420 -22.26 -22.21 -0.31
C GLN A 420 -21.10 -21.38 0.29
N GLU A 421 -21.06 -20.10 -0.04
CA GLU A 421 -20.10 -19.12 0.47
C GLU A 421 -20.86 -18.21 1.45
N ASP A 422 -21.18 -18.73 2.64
CA ASP A 422 -22.06 -18.09 3.62
C ASP A 422 -21.32 -17.12 4.56
N HIS A 423 -19.98 -17.05 4.46
CA HIS A 423 -19.13 -16.11 5.19
C HIS A 423 -17.97 -15.65 4.30
N VAL A 424 -17.83 -14.32 4.10
CA VAL A 424 -16.83 -13.69 3.24
C VAL A 424 -15.98 -12.70 4.01
N SER A 425 -14.82 -12.31 3.48
CA SER A 425 -13.84 -11.48 4.21
C SER A 425 -13.95 -9.98 3.94
N MET A 426 -14.52 -9.57 2.80
CA MET A 426 -14.49 -8.21 2.26
C MET A 426 -13.07 -7.62 2.12
N GLY A 427 -12.06 -8.49 1.96
CA GLY A 427 -10.65 -8.09 1.96
C GLY A 427 -10.27 -7.16 0.81
N TRP A 428 -10.86 -7.33 -0.37
CA TRP A 428 -10.67 -6.42 -1.49
C TRP A 428 -11.16 -5.00 -1.16
N ASN A 429 -12.33 -4.88 -0.53
CA ASN A 429 -12.87 -3.59 -0.11
C ASN A 429 -12.00 -2.93 0.96
N ALA A 430 -11.50 -3.72 1.93
CA ALA A 430 -10.54 -3.24 2.93
C ALA A 430 -9.26 -2.71 2.27
N ALA A 431 -8.74 -3.41 1.25
CA ALA A 431 -7.56 -3.01 0.51
C ALA A 431 -7.78 -1.72 -0.32
N ARG A 432 -8.89 -1.62 -1.05
CA ARG A 432 -9.23 -0.43 -1.85
C ARG A 432 -9.34 0.84 -1.00
N LYS A 433 -10.06 0.77 0.12
CA LYS A 433 -10.17 1.93 1.03
C LYS A 433 -8.84 2.29 1.68
N LEU A 434 -7.96 1.30 2.00
CA LEU A 434 -6.64 1.57 2.54
C LEU A 434 -5.76 2.32 1.54
N ARG A 435 -5.80 1.97 0.25
CA ARG A 435 -5.06 2.71 -0.79
C ARG A 435 -5.45 4.19 -0.82
N THR A 436 -6.75 4.48 -0.78
CA THR A 436 -7.25 5.85 -0.67
C THR A 436 -6.77 6.54 0.63
N ALA A 437 -6.75 5.80 1.73
CA ALA A 437 -6.30 6.33 3.02
C ALA A 437 -4.78 6.67 3.02
N VAL A 438 -3.95 5.85 2.39
CA VAL A 438 -2.50 6.10 2.26
C VAL A 438 -2.23 7.35 1.40
N ASP A 439 -2.93 7.53 0.27
CA ASP A 439 -2.85 8.76 -0.52
C ASP A 439 -3.26 9.98 0.30
N GLY A 440 -4.39 9.89 1.02
CA GLY A 440 -4.86 10.96 1.89
C GLY A 440 -3.87 11.31 3.00
N LEU A 441 -3.23 10.32 3.63
CA LEU A 441 -2.20 10.54 4.63
C LEU A 441 -0.99 11.29 4.04
N SER A 442 -0.53 10.90 2.85
CA SER A 442 0.58 11.59 2.18
C SER A 442 0.30 13.08 1.94
N ARG A 443 -0.94 13.41 1.54
CA ARG A 443 -1.42 14.79 1.35
C ARG A 443 -1.47 15.57 2.66
N VAL A 444 -1.95 14.94 3.74
CA VAL A 444 -2.01 15.57 5.08
C VAL A 444 -0.61 15.90 5.58
N ILE A 445 0.34 14.97 5.46
CA ILE A 445 1.75 15.19 5.83
C ILE A 445 2.37 16.30 4.96
N ALA A 446 2.09 16.34 3.67
CA ALA A 446 2.59 17.37 2.77
C ALA A 446 2.14 18.80 3.17
N VAL A 447 0.88 18.97 3.55
CA VAL A 447 0.36 20.26 4.04
C VAL A 447 1.02 20.64 5.36
N GLU A 448 1.29 19.70 6.26
CA GLU A 448 2.03 19.97 7.49
C GLU A 448 3.46 20.42 7.19
N VAL A 449 4.20 19.69 6.33
CA VAL A 449 5.57 20.05 5.92
C VAL A 449 5.62 21.45 5.31
N LEU A 450 4.67 21.74 4.41
CA LEU A 450 4.54 23.06 3.77
C LEU A 450 4.32 24.18 4.81
N THR A 451 3.41 23.96 5.75
CA THR A 451 3.05 24.94 6.77
C THR A 451 4.18 25.12 7.80
N ALA A 452 4.80 24.03 8.23
CA ALA A 452 5.93 24.06 9.14
C ALA A 452 7.15 24.75 8.52
N ALA A 453 7.44 24.51 7.23
CA ALA A 453 8.52 25.19 6.52
C ALA A 453 8.32 26.74 6.51
N ARG A 454 7.08 27.19 6.25
CA ARG A 454 6.75 28.64 6.33
C ARG A 454 6.93 29.18 7.76
N ALA A 455 6.56 28.38 8.77
CA ALA A 455 6.75 28.77 10.17
C ALA A 455 8.24 28.86 10.55
N LEU A 456 9.07 27.94 10.07
CA LEU A 456 10.53 27.97 10.29
C LEU A 456 11.17 29.20 9.68
N ASP A 457 10.81 29.58 8.47
CA ASP A 457 11.28 30.85 7.86
C ASP A 457 10.90 32.08 8.70
N LEU A 458 9.69 32.10 9.26
CA LEU A 458 9.20 33.17 10.12
C LEU A 458 9.88 33.23 11.50
N ARG A 459 10.66 32.21 11.88
CA ARG A 459 11.50 32.19 13.07
C ARG A 459 12.86 32.91 12.88
N ALA A 460 13.17 33.36 11.67
CA ALA A 460 14.41 34.13 11.44
C ALA A 460 14.55 35.26 12.48
N PRO A 461 15.76 35.55 13.02
CA PRO A 461 17.08 35.05 12.57
C PRO A 461 17.50 33.68 13.15
N LEU A 462 16.67 33.01 13.94
CA LEU A 462 16.96 31.66 14.44
C LEU A 462 16.96 30.68 13.27
N THR A 463 17.89 29.72 13.29
CA THR A 463 18.01 28.71 12.25
C THR A 463 17.41 27.37 12.72
N PRO A 464 16.68 26.64 11.87
CA PRO A 464 16.24 25.29 12.16
C PRO A 464 17.43 24.32 12.27
N ALA A 465 17.18 23.10 12.71
CA ALA A 465 18.17 22.04 12.67
C ALA A 465 18.63 21.79 11.22
N PRO A 466 19.87 21.32 11.00
CA PRO A 466 20.37 21.04 9.65
C PRO A 466 19.47 20.13 8.82
N ALA A 467 18.91 19.08 9.43
CA ALA A 467 18.04 18.12 8.75
C ALA A 467 16.70 18.73 8.32
N THR A 468 16.02 19.45 9.20
CA THR A 468 14.76 20.14 8.89
C THR A 468 14.98 21.32 7.96
N GLY A 469 16.13 22.01 8.07
CA GLY A 469 16.57 23.05 7.14
C GLY A 469 16.79 22.53 5.72
N ALA A 470 17.31 21.30 5.56
CA ALA A 470 17.45 20.66 4.25
C ALA A 470 16.08 20.42 3.58
N VAL A 471 15.05 20.07 4.35
CA VAL A 471 13.68 19.93 3.83
C VAL A 471 13.11 21.27 3.39
N VAL A 472 13.33 22.35 4.17
CA VAL A 472 12.94 23.71 3.76
C VAL A 472 13.64 24.09 2.46
N ALA A 473 14.95 23.83 2.35
CA ALA A 473 15.71 24.10 1.13
C ALA A 473 15.19 23.32 -0.09
N LEU A 474 14.85 22.03 0.08
CA LEU A 474 14.23 21.21 -0.97
C LEU A 474 12.94 21.84 -1.49
N LEU A 475 12.04 22.26 -0.59
CA LEU A 475 10.79 22.92 -0.98
C LEU A 475 11.05 24.17 -1.81
N ARG A 476 12.00 25.04 -1.38
CA ARG A 476 12.37 26.27 -2.10
C ARG A 476 12.95 25.97 -3.49
N GLN A 477 13.82 24.97 -3.60
CA GLN A 477 14.39 24.52 -4.87
C GLN A 477 13.32 23.92 -5.81
N SER A 478 12.25 23.38 -5.26
CA SER A 478 11.13 22.80 -6.02
C SER A 478 10.04 23.82 -6.39
N GLY A 479 10.28 25.11 -6.17
CA GLY A 479 9.36 26.18 -6.55
C GLY A 479 8.27 26.50 -5.52
N VAL A 480 8.35 25.93 -4.32
CA VAL A 480 7.48 26.32 -3.19
C VAL A 480 8.08 27.56 -2.55
N GLU A 481 7.38 28.69 -2.62
CA GLU A 481 7.90 29.96 -2.11
C GLU A 481 7.83 30.06 -0.58
N GLY A 482 8.68 30.92 -0.01
CA GLY A 482 8.68 31.27 1.41
C GLY A 482 7.52 32.21 1.82
N PRO A 483 7.59 32.82 3.03
CA PRO A 483 6.61 33.81 3.46
C PRO A 483 6.51 34.97 2.48
N GLY A 484 5.32 35.49 2.29
CA GLY A 484 5.01 36.58 1.37
C GLY A 484 3.50 36.77 1.27
N PRO A 485 3.02 37.69 0.40
CA PRO A 485 1.62 37.92 0.16
C PRO A 485 0.87 36.64 -0.27
N ASP A 486 -0.46 36.66 -0.11
CA ASP A 486 -1.30 35.56 -0.55
C ASP A 486 -1.14 35.26 -2.05
N ARG A 487 -1.10 33.99 -2.39
CA ARG A 487 -0.96 33.47 -3.76
C ARG A 487 -1.73 32.17 -3.94
N HIS A 488 -1.82 31.68 -5.16
CA HIS A 488 -2.48 30.41 -5.47
C HIS A 488 -1.70 29.23 -4.85
N LEU A 489 -2.18 28.69 -3.72
CA LEU A 489 -1.47 27.65 -2.94
C LEU A 489 -1.58 26.23 -3.52
N SER A 490 -2.63 25.92 -4.31
CA SER A 490 -2.85 24.55 -4.79
C SER A 490 -1.65 23.97 -5.54
N PRO A 491 -0.96 24.68 -6.45
CA PRO A 491 0.25 24.16 -7.10
C PRO A 491 1.38 23.83 -6.11
N GLU A 492 1.56 24.65 -5.06
CA GLU A 492 2.58 24.39 -4.04
C GLU A 492 2.23 23.19 -3.16
N ILE A 493 0.95 23.00 -2.84
CA ILE A 493 0.45 21.81 -2.13
C ILE A 493 0.73 20.56 -2.97
N GLU A 494 0.37 20.56 -4.25
CA GLU A 494 0.59 19.39 -5.14
C GLU A 494 2.10 19.10 -5.34
N THR A 495 2.95 20.15 -5.41
CA THR A 495 4.40 19.98 -5.41
C THR A 495 4.88 19.30 -4.13
N ALA A 496 4.44 19.78 -2.96
CA ALA A 496 4.79 19.15 -1.68
C ALA A 496 4.28 17.71 -1.58
N VAL A 497 3.08 17.42 -2.08
CA VAL A 497 2.53 16.04 -2.17
C VAL A 497 3.46 15.16 -3.01
N GLY A 498 3.87 15.60 -4.19
CA GLY A 498 4.81 14.87 -5.05
C GLY A 498 6.15 14.59 -4.37
N LEU A 499 6.69 15.56 -3.62
CA LEU A 499 7.93 15.41 -2.86
C LEU A 499 7.79 14.40 -1.69
N VAL A 500 6.64 14.36 -1.03
CA VAL A 500 6.36 13.38 0.03
C VAL A 500 6.19 11.99 -0.58
N GLN A 501 5.36 11.84 -1.61
CA GLN A 501 5.06 10.55 -2.23
C GLN A 501 6.28 9.91 -2.91
N SER A 502 7.16 10.71 -3.49
CA SER A 502 8.42 10.23 -4.09
C SER A 502 9.51 9.87 -3.06
N GLY A 503 9.30 10.19 -1.77
CA GLY A 503 10.33 10.04 -0.73
C GLY A 503 11.41 11.13 -0.74
N ALA A 504 11.29 12.17 -1.56
CA ALA A 504 12.28 13.25 -1.65
C ALA A 504 12.43 14.03 -0.34
N VAL A 505 11.33 14.25 0.40
CA VAL A 505 11.37 14.88 1.74
C VAL A 505 12.20 14.04 2.70
N LEU A 506 11.98 12.72 2.71
CA LEU A 506 12.75 11.76 3.52
C LEU A 506 14.23 11.80 3.15
N ALA A 507 14.54 11.66 1.86
CA ALA A 507 15.91 11.66 1.36
C ALA A 507 16.66 12.98 1.68
N ALA A 508 15.98 14.13 1.66
CA ALA A 508 16.59 15.42 2.02
C ALA A 508 17.04 15.45 3.47
N ALA A 509 16.23 14.99 4.41
CA ALA A 509 16.60 14.92 5.83
C ALA A 509 17.72 13.87 6.06
N GLU A 510 17.57 12.66 5.47
CA GLU A 510 18.54 11.57 5.59
C GLU A 510 19.91 11.90 4.99
N SER A 511 19.97 12.77 3.99
CA SER A 511 21.25 13.23 3.42
C SER A 511 22.14 13.97 4.45
N VAL A 512 21.55 14.48 5.53
CA VAL A 512 22.24 15.25 6.58
C VAL A 512 22.58 14.36 7.78
N ILE A 513 21.65 13.52 8.21
CA ILE A 513 21.78 12.78 9.50
C ILE A 513 21.91 11.27 9.33
N GLY A 514 21.91 10.77 8.10
CA GLY A 514 21.85 9.34 7.81
C GLY A 514 20.42 8.80 7.85
N GLU A 515 20.28 7.50 7.64
CA GLU A 515 18.98 6.81 7.52
C GLU A 515 18.16 6.92 8.82
N LEU A 516 16.92 7.38 8.69
CA LEU A 516 15.91 7.34 9.76
C LEU A 516 15.39 5.90 9.94
N LYS A 517 15.08 5.58 11.19
CA LYS A 517 14.64 4.25 11.58
C LYS A 517 13.14 4.07 11.42
#